data_6d7312cbd75ec694686dca3d8f5d0d32
#
_entry.id   6d7312cbd75ec694686dca3d8f5d0d32
#
_cell.length_a   1.000
_cell.length_b   1.000
_cell.length_c   1.000
_cell.angle_alpha   90.00
_cell.angle_beta   90.00
_cell.angle_gamma   90.00
#
_symmetry.space_group_name_H-M   'P 1'
#
loop_
_entity.id
_entity.type
_entity.pdbx_description
1 polymer ?
#
loop_
_entity_poly.entity_id
_entity_poly.type
_entity_poly.pdbx_seq_one_letter_code
_entity_poly.pdbx_strand_id
1 'polypeptide(L)'
;MPSAAPASEEDARHFIFEIARGMLSDGLQTGETVRVATELGQRLGQEVILMPRWGELIMRTRQPNHRHDLLDIAPCSPHAVAMHRVAAYMHLARTTHLDNLAAGLFRLGTIQRMHATPLLLYMLACIGGALGMAVIFGAQRPGAIGLMAVSAGLGALIRRQMAHLGIGIVWQVGVAAWLAGAIGALAVHWDLTSRLHLVALCPAMILVPGPAILNGLMDLSATRASMGIARLAYASTLLAAICTGLLLGLSLNHVALPLLPGARIVPLWKDVLSAGLAAGSFGLLFSMPLRALVWPVCVGMAAHALNWLCKAEFGLSPGEAAGLAAVAAGLVLAPVAHRLDLPFAGIGFAAVVSMIPGSSVFRMASGLLQLQQPDVDALPTLVATLSHGVTAAQIALALSLGLIIPKRMHDEWVGRRERLKRMSA
;
A
#
# COMPACT_ATOMS: atom_id res chain seq x y z
N MET A 1 -32.82 32.57 4.44
CA MET A 1 -32.01 31.60 3.66
C MET A 1 -32.83 31.20 2.46
N PRO A 2 -32.36 31.32 1.24
CA PRO A 2 -33.14 30.87 0.08
C PRO A 2 -33.34 29.36 0.23
N SER A 3 -34.60 28.91 0.07
CA SER A 3 -35.00 27.51 -0.03
C SER A 3 -34.20 26.91 -1.20
N ALA A 4 -33.25 26.00 -0.90
CA ALA A 4 -32.57 25.26 -1.93
C ALA A 4 -33.62 24.47 -2.72
N ALA A 5 -33.62 24.58 -4.05
CA ALA A 5 -34.46 23.76 -4.91
C ALA A 5 -34.26 22.26 -4.53
N PRO A 6 -35.30 21.45 -4.58
CA PRO A 6 -35.19 20.02 -4.30
C PRO A 6 -34.09 19.43 -5.19
N ALA A 7 -33.16 18.70 -4.58
CA ALA A 7 -32.04 18.06 -5.31
C ALA A 7 -32.61 17.17 -6.40
N SER A 8 -32.08 17.31 -7.61
CA SER A 8 -32.57 16.57 -8.79
C SER A 8 -32.08 15.10 -8.76
N GLU A 9 -32.75 14.23 -9.49
CA GLU A 9 -32.27 12.84 -9.69
C GLU A 9 -30.87 12.82 -10.34
N GLU A 10 -30.56 13.80 -11.15
CA GLU A 10 -29.23 13.98 -11.76
C GLU A 10 -28.17 14.33 -10.71
N ASP A 11 -28.48 15.18 -9.73
CA ASP A 11 -27.59 15.51 -8.62
C ASP A 11 -27.29 14.27 -7.77
N ALA A 12 -28.29 13.43 -7.51
CA ALA A 12 -28.13 12.18 -6.78
C ALA A 12 -27.22 11.21 -7.55
N ARG A 13 -27.43 11.06 -8.85
CA ARG A 13 -26.61 10.22 -9.72
C ARG A 13 -25.16 10.71 -9.76
N HIS A 14 -24.96 11.99 -10.00
CA HIS A 14 -23.63 12.62 -10.00
C HIS A 14 -22.92 12.43 -8.66
N PHE A 15 -23.61 12.62 -7.55
CA PHE A 15 -23.05 12.45 -6.21
C PHE A 15 -22.57 11.01 -5.96
N ILE A 16 -23.40 10.00 -6.30
CA ILE A 16 -23.04 8.58 -6.16
C ILE A 16 -21.78 8.26 -6.98
N PHE A 17 -21.77 8.72 -8.24
CA PHE A 17 -20.68 8.46 -9.16
C PHE A 17 -19.34 9.06 -8.68
N GLU A 18 -19.36 10.32 -8.26
CA GLU A 18 -18.16 11.01 -7.80
C GLU A 18 -17.63 10.45 -6.46
N ILE A 19 -18.51 10.03 -5.54
CA ILE A 19 -18.10 9.32 -4.33
C ILE A 19 -17.43 8.00 -4.68
N ALA A 20 -18.03 7.19 -5.56
CA ALA A 20 -17.46 5.91 -5.97
C ALA A 20 -16.11 6.10 -6.67
N ARG A 21 -15.99 7.08 -7.55
CA ARG A 21 -14.76 7.45 -8.25
C ARG A 21 -13.66 7.86 -7.27
N GLY A 22 -13.99 8.74 -6.32
CA GLY A 22 -13.04 9.19 -5.28
C GLY A 22 -12.55 8.05 -4.42
N MET A 23 -13.44 7.21 -3.90
CA MET A 23 -13.08 6.04 -3.08
C MET A 23 -12.14 5.09 -3.83
N LEU A 24 -12.46 4.75 -5.09
CA LEU A 24 -11.65 3.83 -5.89
C LEU A 24 -10.28 4.42 -6.23
N SER A 25 -10.23 5.70 -6.62
CA SER A 25 -8.98 6.40 -6.94
C SER A 25 -8.04 6.54 -5.75
N ASP A 26 -8.60 6.71 -4.55
CA ASP A 26 -7.85 6.90 -3.29
C ASP A 26 -7.52 5.60 -2.56
N GLY A 27 -7.74 4.43 -3.20
CA GLY A 27 -7.23 3.15 -2.78
C GLY A 27 -8.18 2.28 -1.97
N LEU A 28 -9.50 2.59 -1.94
CA LEU A 28 -10.48 1.67 -1.38
C LEU A 28 -10.57 0.41 -2.24
N GLN A 29 -10.81 -0.72 -1.61
CA GLN A 29 -11.00 -2.01 -2.26
C GLN A 29 -12.20 -1.95 -3.23
N THR A 30 -12.04 -2.56 -4.42
CA THR A 30 -13.06 -2.55 -5.47
C THR A 30 -14.43 -3.04 -4.99
N GLY A 31 -14.44 -4.16 -4.25
CA GLY A 31 -15.70 -4.73 -3.73
C GLY A 31 -16.40 -3.84 -2.72
N GLU A 32 -15.68 -3.15 -1.89
CA GLU A 32 -16.23 -2.22 -0.90
C GLU A 32 -16.75 -0.94 -1.56
N THR A 33 -16.05 -0.44 -2.57
CA THR A 33 -16.52 0.68 -3.39
C THR A 33 -17.86 0.37 -4.07
N VAL A 34 -17.97 -0.82 -4.67
CA VAL A 34 -19.24 -1.27 -5.30
C VAL A 34 -20.34 -1.37 -4.26
N ARG A 35 -20.09 -1.97 -3.10
CA ARG A 35 -21.08 -2.11 -2.03
C ARG A 35 -21.59 -0.75 -1.55
N VAL A 36 -20.68 0.17 -1.22
CA VAL A 36 -21.03 1.50 -0.72
C VAL A 36 -21.82 2.31 -1.76
N ALA A 37 -21.39 2.27 -3.03
CA ALA A 37 -22.11 2.96 -4.10
C ALA A 37 -23.53 2.41 -4.30
N THR A 38 -23.72 1.09 -4.25
CA THR A 38 -25.02 0.44 -4.36
C THR A 38 -25.93 0.79 -3.17
N GLU A 39 -25.41 0.75 -1.94
CA GLU A 39 -26.17 1.12 -0.74
C GLU A 39 -26.54 2.61 -0.72
N LEU A 40 -25.65 3.48 -1.18
CA LEU A 40 -25.91 4.91 -1.33
C LEU A 40 -26.99 5.14 -2.40
N GLY A 41 -26.90 4.43 -3.55
CA GLY A 41 -27.91 4.48 -4.60
C GLY A 41 -29.29 4.14 -4.07
N GLN A 42 -29.43 3.01 -3.36
CA GLN A 42 -30.71 2.60 -2.76
C GLN A 42 -31.30 3.66 -1.82
N ARG A 43 -30.46 4.31 -1.00
CA ARG A 43 -30.91 5.38 -0.10
C ARG A 43 -31.33 6.67 -0.82
N LEU A 44 -30.72 6.93 -1.97
CA LEU A 44 -31.05 8.08 -2.83
C LEU A 44 -32.11 7.73 -3.91
N GLY A 45 -32.77 6.57 -3.81
CA GLY A 45 -33.83 6.15 -4.73
C GLY A 45 -33.33 5.76 -6.13
N GLN A 46 -32.06 5.42 -6.28
CA GLN A 46 -31.43 5.04 -7.56
C GLN A 46 -31.01 3.57 -7.55
N GLU A 47 -31.35 2.81 -8.58
CA GLU A 47 -30.79 1.48 -8.79
C GLU A 47 -29.46 1.60 -9.55
N VAL A 48 -28.34 1.33 -8.84
CA VAL A 48 -26.99 1.56 -9.36
C VAL A 48 -26.26 0.24 -9.56
N ILE A 49 -25.67 0.08 -10.75
CA ILE A 49 -24.73 -0.98 -11.08
C ILE A 49 -23.40 -0.34 -11.42
N LEU A 50 -22.39 -0.58 -10.55
CA LEU A 50 -21.05 -0.04 -10.73
C LEU A 50 -20.13 -1.11 -11.36
N MET A 51 -19.41 -0.74 -12.40
CA MET A 51 -18.49 -1.59 -13.16
C MET A 51 -17.10 -0.94 -13.17
N PRO A 52 -16.29 -1.16 -12.12
CA PRO A 52 -14.92 -0.63 -12.05
C PRO A 52 -14.02 -1.37 -13.04
N ARG A 53 -13.27 -0.61 -13.83
CA ARG A 53 -12.19 -1.07 -14.69
C ARG A 53 -10.90 -0.29 -14.42
N TRP A 54 -9.78 -0.82 -14.82
CA TRP A 54 -8.53 -0.07 -14.74
C TRP A 54 -8.55 1.06 -15.77
N GLY A 55 -8.35 2.28 -15.30
CA GLY A 55 -8.39 3.47 -16.15
C GLY A 55 -9.75 4.13 -16.29
N GLU A 56 -10.85 3.43 -15.98
CA GLU A 56 -12.20 3.96 -16.12
C GLU A 56 -13.17 3.42 -15.07
N LEU A 57 -14.14 4.22 -14.71
CA LEU A 57 -15.28 3.81 -13.90
C LEU A 57 -16.55 3.98 -14.72
N ILE A 58 -17.36 2.92 -14.79
CA ILE A 58 -18.65 2.93 -15.45
C ILE A 58 -19.73 2.72 -14.40
N MET A 59 -20.75 3.57 -14.40
CA MET A 59 -21.93 3.42 -13.58
C MET A 59 -23.17 3.41 -14.45
N ARG A 60 -23.97 2.37 -14.30
CA ARG A 60 -25.28 2.27 -14.90
C ARG A 60 -26.34 2.55 -13.84
N THR A 61 -27.22 3.51 -14.11
CA THR A 61 -28.32 3.87 -13.22
C THR A 61 -29.62 3.58 -13.94
N ARG A 62 -30.48 2.79 -13.31
CA ARG A 62 -31.84 2.51 -13.77
C ARG A 62 -32.82 3.46 -13.08
N GLN A 63 -33.59 4.17 -13.86
CA GLN A 63 -34.65 5.05 -13.35
C GLN A 63 -36.00 4.38 -13.52
N PRO A 64 -36.85 4.33 -12.48
CA PRO A 64 -38.16 3.68 -12.56
C PRO A 64 -39.06 4.25 -13.63
N ASN A 65 -38.91 5.53 -13.96
CA ASN A 65 -39.77 6.28 -14.90
C ASN A 65 -39.20 6.44 -16.32
N HIS A 66 -37.97 5.94 -16.56
CA HIS A 66 -37.31 6.06 -17.87
C HIS A 66 -37.20 4.71 -18.58
N ARG A 67 -37.42 4.70 -19.92
CA ARG A 67 -37.29 3.49 -20.75
C ARG A 67 -35.88 3.03 -20.98
N HIS A 68 -34.88 3.88 -20.67
CA HIS A 68 -33.46 3.62 -20.93
C HIS A 68 -32.65 3.83 -19.68
N ASP A 69 -31.67 2.93 -19.46
CA ASP A 69 -30.64 3.08 -18.42
C ASP A 69 -29.69 4.23 -18.79
N LEU A 70 -29.29 5.01 -17.79
CA LEU A 70 -28.30 6.05 -17.95
C LEU A 70 -26.91 5.50 -17.64
N LEU A 71 -25.91 5.92 -18.42
CA LEU A 71 -24.52 5.52 -18.27
C LEU A 71 -23.66 6.74 -17.97
N ASP A 72 -22.93 6.70 -16.86
CA ASP A 72 -21.87 7.63 -16.52
C ASP A 72 -20.52 6.93 -16.68
N ILE A 73 -19.60 7.57 -17.39
CA ILE A 73 -18.25 7.05 -17.64
C ILE A 73 -17.24 8.17 -17.36
N ALA A 74 -16.24 7.88 -16.53
CA ALA A 74 -15.15 8.82 -16.31
C ALA A 74 -13.81 8.09 -16.12
N PRO A 75 -12.69 8.76 -16.42
CA PRO A 75 -11.36 8.26 -16.08
C PRO A 75 -11.23 8.02 -14.57
N CYS A 76 -10.73 6.83 -14.21
CA CYS A 76 -10.51 6.45 -12.82
C CYS A 76 -9.32 5.49 -12.73
N SER A 77 -8.25 5.96 -12.13
CA SER A 77 -7.03 5.16 -11.98
C SER A 77 -6.68 5.01 -10.51
N PRO A 78 -6.80 3.81 -9.93
CA PRO A 78 -6.57 3.55 -8.51
C PRO A 78 -5.07 3.46 -8.18
N HIS A 79 -4.34 4.56 -8.35
CA HIS A 79 -2.89 4.64 -8.12
C HIS A 79 -2.53 5.13 -6.72
N ALA A 80 -3.36 5.97 -6.12
CA ALA A 80 -3.08 6.62 -4.86
C ALA A 80 -3.59 5.81 -3.67
N VAL A 81 -3.03 6.10 -2.50
CA VAL A 81 -3.61 5.70 -1.22
C VAL A 81 -3.73 6.96 -0.37
N ALA A 82 -4.96 7.45 -0.20
CA ALA A 82 -5.28 8.65 0.58
C ALA A 82 -6.36 8.31 1.61
N MET A 83 -5.93 7.68 2.71
CA MET A 83 -6.85 7.08 3.69
C MET A 83 -7.78 8.09 4.34
N HIS A 84 -7.32 9.31 4.57
CA HIS A 84 -8.15 10.39 5.13
C HIS A 84 -9.31 10.79 4.20
N ARG A 85 -9.07 10.80 2.87
CA ARG A 85 -10.12 11.09 1.89
C ARG A 85 -11.12 9.94 1.79
N VAL A 86 -10.63 8.70 1.77
CA VAL A 86 -11.51 7.52 1.77
C VAL A 86 -12.41 7.51 3.00
N ALA A 87 -11.86 7.75 4.20
CA ALA A 87 -12.67 7.85 5.42
C ALA A 87 -13.73 8.96 5.33
N ALA A 88 -13.37 10.11 4.75
CA ALA A 88 -14.31 11.21 4.55
C ALA A 88 -15.41 10.87 3.53
N TYR A 89 -15.08 10.21 2.40
CA TYR A 89 -16.08 9.72 1.44
C TYR A 89 -17.02 8.68 2.07
N MET A 90 -16.48 7.73 2.83
CA MET A 90 -17.26 6.69 3.52
C MET A 90 -18.25 7.32 4.52
N HIS A 91 -17.76 8.26 5.31
CA HIS A 91 -18.60 9.00 6.25
C HIS A 91 -19.69 9.81 5.53
N LEU A 92 -19.32 10.53 4.46
CA LEU A 92 -20.25 11.30 3.65
C LEU A 92 -21.29 10.38 2.99
N ALA A 93 -20.87 9.26 2.43
CA ALA A 93 -21.76 8.27 1.84
C ALA A 93 -22.78 7.71 2.85
N ARG A 94 -22.43 7.56 4.13
CA ARG A 94 -23.32 7.05 5.19
C ARG A 94 -24.30 8.08 5.72
N THR A 95 -23.93 9.37 5.71
CA THR A 95 -24.71 10.44 6.33
C THR A 95 -25.59 11.23 5.36
N THR A 96 -25.42 10.99 4.03
CA THR A 96 -26.20 11.70 3.02
C THR A 96 -27.49 10.96 2.69
N HIS A 97 -28.59 11.73 2.68
CA HIS A 97 -29.94 11.36 2.27
C HIS A 97 -30.46 12.40 1.27
N LEU A 98 -31.64 12.18 0.66
CA LEU A 98 -32.20 13.09 -0.34
C LEU A 98 -32.43 14.50 0.18
N ASP A 99 -32.87 14.64 1.42
CA ASP A 99 -33.18 15.92 2.08
C ASP A 99 -31.92 16.79 2.34
N ASN A 100 -30.73 16.19 2.41
CA ASN A 100 -29.48 16.91 2.67
C ASN A 100 -28.45 16.79 1.50
N LEU A 101 -28.88 16.35 0.32
CA LEU A 101 -27.99 16.07 -0.82
C LEU A 101 -27.21 17.31 -1.28
N ALA A 102 -27.82 18.50 -1.29
CA ALA A 102 -27.13 19.74 -1.66
C ALA A 102 -25.93 20.04 -0.71
N ALA A 103 -26.12 19.82 0.59
CA ALA A 103 -25.02 19.91 1.56
C ALA A 103 -23.98 18.80 1.34
N GLY A 104 -24.42 17.60 0.91
CA GLY A 104 -23.55 16.50 0.53
C GLY A 104 -22.64 16.85 -0.63
N LEU A 105 -23.17 17.43 -1.71
CA LEU A 105 -22.41 17.88 -2.89
C LEU A 105 -21.36 18.95 -2.52
N PHE A 106 -21.72 19.89 -1.67
CA PHE A 106 -20.74 20.89 -1.19
C PHE A 106 -19.59 20.24 -0.41
N ARG A 107 -19.90 19.31 0.50
CA ARG A 107 -18.88 18.55 1.25
C ARG A 107 -18.03 17.67 0.34
N LEU A 108 -18.61 17.06 -0.69
CA LEU A 108 -17.89 16.28 -1.69
C LEU A 108 -16.79 17.13 -2.37
N GLY A 109 -17.11 18.35 -2.81
CA GLY A 109 -16.12 19.28 -3.36
C GLY A 109 -15.01 19.64 -2.37
N THR A 110 -15.33 19.70 -1.06
CA THR A 110 -14.32 19.93 0.00
C THR A 110 -13.39 18.72 0.14
N ILE A 111 -13.92 17.49 0.13
CA ILE A 111 -13.11 16.26 0.23
C ILE A 111 -12.17 16.12 -0.97
N GLN A 112 -12.65 16.39 -2.19
CA GLN A 112 -11.83 16.33 -3.41
C GLN A 112 -10.63 17.30 -3.36
N ARG A 113 -10.74 18.42 -2.64
CA ARG A 113 -9.67 19.41 -2.46
C ARG A 113 -8.77 19.14 -1.26
N MET A 114 -9.04 18.10 -0.46
CA MET A 114 -8.18 17.76 0.68
C MET A 114 -6.76 17.43 0.20
N HIS A 115 -5.78 18.08 0.82
CA HIS A 115 -4.37 17.90 0.50
C HIS A 115 -3.84 16.59 1.12
N ALA A 116 -2.94 15.94 0.41
CA ALA A 116 -2.15 14.83 0.96
C ALA A 116 -1.24 15.33 2.11
N THR A 117 -0.62 14.40 2.82
CA THR A 117 0.34 14.69 3.90
C THR A 117 1.30 15.82 3.53
N PRO A 118 1.49 16.85 4.39
CA PRO A 118 2.43 17.96 4.17
C PRO A 118 3.85 17.46 3.87
N LEU A 119 4.61 18.22 3.05
CA LEU A 119 5.93 17.80 2.58
C LEU A 119 6.87 17.39 3.71
N LEU A 120 6.98 18.20 4.76
CA LEU A 120 7.88 17.91 5.88
C LEU A 120 7.50 16.58 6.57
N LEU A 121 6.21 16.37 6.85
CA LEU A 121 5.73 15.14 7.47
C LEU A 121 5.92 13.94 6.54
N TYR A 122 5.73 14.12 5.23
CA TYR A 122 6.00 13.11 4.22
C TYR A 122 7.49 12.72 4.18
N MET A 123 8.41 13.70 4.22
CA MET A 123 9.85 13.45 4.29
C MET A 123 10.23 12.71 5.59
N LEU A 124 9.72 13.17 6.74
CA LEU A 124 9.96 12.51 8.03
C LEU A 124 9.43 11.08 8.05
N ALA A 125 8.29 10.82 7.42
CA ALA A 125 7.74 9.47 7.26
C ALA A 125 8.64 8.60 6.37
N CYS A 126 9.17 9.10 5.26
CA CYS A 126 10.13 8.35 4.44
C CYS A 126 11.43 8.05 5.22
N ILE A 127 11.95 9.01 5.95
CA ILE A 127 13.14 8.85 6.80
C ILE A 127 12.86 7.81 7.90
N GLY A 128 11.76 7.96 8.65
CA GLY A 128 11.39 7.03 9.72
C GLY A 128 11.20 5.60 9.23
N GLY A 129 10.54 5.43 8.08
CA GLY A 129 10.38 4.12 7.43
C GLY A 129 11.71 3.48 7.04
N ALA A 130 12.63 4.25 6.42
CA ALA A 130 13.96 3.76 6.06
C ALA A 130 14.78 3.37 7.29
N LEU A 131 14.76 4.19 8.34
CA LEU A 131 15.48 3.94 9.58
C LEU A 131 14.90 2.75 10.36
N GLY A 132 13.58 2.60 10.40
CA GLY A 132 12.94 1.42 10.97
C GLY A 132 13.40 0.14 10.28
N MET A 133 13.39 0.10 8.95
CA MET A 133 13.92 -1.02 8.17
C MET A 133 15.42 -1.22 8.42
N ALA A 134 16.20 -0.15 8.48
CA ALA A 134 17.64 -0.23 8.71
C ALA A 134 18.00 -0.93 10.03
N VAL A 135 17.30 -0.62 11.11
CA VAL A 135 17.51 -1.26 12.42
C VAL A 135 17.09 -2.73 12.37
N ILE A 136 15.94 -3.07 11.77
CA ILE A 136 15.48 -4.46 11.59
C ILE A 136 16.53 -5.30 10.85
N PHE A 137 17.16 -4.73 9.82
CA PHE A 137 18.25 -5.39 9.08
C PHE A 137 19.62 -5.29 9.75
N GLY A 138 19.71 -4.75 10.96
CA GLY A 138 20.92 -4.72 11.78
C GLY A 138 21.93 -3.65 11.40
N ALA A 139 21.50 -2.50 10.89
CA ALA A 139 22.36 -1.34 10.71
C ALA A 139 22.88 -0.84 12.07
N GLN A 140 24.21 -0.62 12.18
CA GLN A 140 24.84 -0.21 13.44
C GLN A 140 25.73 1.03 13.29
N ARG A 141 26.27 1.28 12.09
CA ARG A 141 27.18 2.39 11.84
C ARG A 141 26.39 3.71 11.77
N PRO A 142 26.67 4.72 12.62
CA PRO A 142 25.95 5.99 12.61
C PRO A 142 26.01 6.71 11.26
N GLY A 143 27.16 6.67 10.58
CA GLY A 143 27.33 7.25 9.24
C GLY A 143 26.41 6.61 8.19
N ALA A 144 26.27 5.28 8.21
CA ALA A 144 25.33 4.57 7.32
C ALA A 144 23.87 4.96 7.62
N ILE A 145 23.51 5.07 8.89
CA ILE A 145 22.16 5.49 9.32
C ILE A 145 21.88 6.92 8.85
N GLY A 146 22.84 7.85 9.00
CA GLY A 146 22.74 9.21 8.50
C GLY A 146 22.54 9.27 6.98
N LEU A 147 23.32 8.49 6.21
CA LEU A 147 23.17 8.43 4.75
C LEU A 147 21.81 7.85 4.31
N MET A 148 21.27 6.85 5.03
CA MET A 148 19.94 6.32 4.77
C MET A 148 18.85 7.38 5.00
N ALA A 149 18.99 8.18 6.08
CA ALA A 149 18.05 9.27 6.36
C ALA A 149 18.11 10.35 5.28
N VAL A 150 19.31 10.77 4.86
CA VAL A 150 19.51 11.74 3.77
C VAL A 150 18.92 11.22 2.45
N SER A 151 19.26 9.98 2.10
CA SER A 151 18.76 9.33 0.88
C SER A 151 17.24 9.26 0.82
N ALA A 152 16.61 8.81 1.92
CA ALA A 152 15.15 8.72 2.01
C ALA A 152 14.49 10.11 1.96
N GLY A 153 15.05 11.11 2.65
CA GLY A 153 14.55 12.49 2.66
C GLY A 153 14.66 13.16 1.28
N LEU A 154 15.81 13.05 0.62
CA LEU A 154 16.01 13.57 -0.73
C LEU A 154 15.13 12.86 -1.76
N GLY A 155 15.02 11.53 -1.68
CA GLY A 155 14.11 10.76 -2.53
C GLY A 155 12.65 11.20 -2.38
N ALA A 156 12.20 11.48 -1.15
CA ALA A 156 10.87 12.00 -0.87
C ALA A 156 10.66 13.40 -1.47
N LEU A 157 11.64 14.29 -1.32
CA LEU A 157 11.62 15.64 -1.88
C LEU A 157 11.52 15.60 -3.41
N ILE A 158 12.41 14.85 -4.06
CA ILE A 158 12.44 14.72 -5.53
C ILE A 158 11.11 14.17 -6.05
N ARG A 159 10.58 13.11 -5.44
CA ARG A 159 9.27 12.56 -5.82
C ARG A 159 8.16 13.59 -5.73
N ARG A 160 8.13 14.41 -4.67
CA ARG A 160 7.12 15.45 -4.50
C ARG A 160 7.25 16.54 -5.57
N GLN A 161 8.47 16.96 -5.89
CA GLN A 161 8.71 17.93 -6.95
C GLN A 161 8.32 17.37 -8.33
N MET A 162 8.71 16.14 -8.64
CA MET A 162 8.30 15.48 -9.88
C MET A 162 6.77 15.35 -9.99
N ALA A 163 6.09 15.05 -8.90
CA ALA A 163 4.63 14.99 -8.87
C ALA A 163 3.99 16.37 -9.15
N HIS A 164 4.54 17.46 -8.60
CA HIS A 164 4.10 18.83 -8.92
C HIS A 164 4.32 19.20 -10.36
N LEU A 165 5.35 18.66 -11.01
CA LEU A 165 5.62 18.84 -12.44
C LEU A 165 4.78 17.93 -13.35
N GLY A 166 3.86 17.13 -12.79
CA GLY A 166 3.02 16.21 -13.56
C GLY A 166 3.75 14.96 -14.08
N ILE A 167 4.97 14.69 -13.61
CA ILE A 167 5.76 13.52 -14.04
C ILE A 167 5.13 12.25 -13.45
N GLY A 168 4.95 11.22 -14.29
CA GLY A 168 4.30 9.96 -13.89
C GLY A 168 5.02 9.23 -12.77
N ILE A 169 4.25 8.47 -11.97
CA ILE A 169 4.73 7.78 -10.76
C ILE A 169 5.88 6.79 -11.03
N VAL A 170 5.91 6.14 -12.18
CA VAL A 170 6.96 5.19 -12.59
C VAL A 170 8.33 5.87 -12.60
N TRP A 171 8.40 7.07 -13.18
CA TRP A 171 9.63 7.87 -13.18
C TRP A 171 9.99 8.37 -11.79
N GLN A 172 9.00 8.79 -10.99
CA GLN A 172 9.22 9.25 -9.63
C GLN A 172 9.90 8.17 -8.76
N VAL A 173 9.40 6.93 -8.79
CA VAL A 173 9.98 5.84 -8.00
C VAL A 173 11.32 5.38 -8.58
N GLY A 174 11.48 5.36 -9.91
CA GLY A 174 12.74 5.00 -10.57
C GLY A 174 13.87 5.96 -10.22
N VAL A 175 13.64 7.28 -10.30
CA VAL A 175 14.64 8.31 -9.96
C VAL A 175 14.97 8.29 -8.46
N ALA A 176 13.97 8.11 -7.58
CA ALA A 176 14.22 8.00 -6.14
C ALA A 176 15.05 6.74 -5.80
N ALA A 177 14.78 5.61 -6.47
CA ALA A 177 15.56 4.39 -6.31
C ALA A 177 16.97 4.53 -6.89
N TRP A 178 17.12 5.20 -8.03
CA TRP A 178 18.43 5.53 -8.60
C TRP A 178 19.28 6.36 -7.63
N LEU A 179 18.69 7.39 -7.02
CA LEU A 179 19.37 8.18 -6.00
C LEU A 179 19.80 7.33 -4.81
N ALA A 180 18.93 6.41 -4.33
CA ALA A 180 19.26 5.50 -3.24
C ALA A 180 20.44 4.58 -3.61
N GLY A 181 20.46 4.07 -4.85
CA GLY A 181 21.55 3.28 -5.40
C GLY A 181 22.86 4.09 -5.49
N ALA A 182 22.82 5.31 -6.02
CA ALA A 182 23.98 6.18 -6.17
C ALA A 182 24.60 6.56 -4.81
N ILE A 183 23.76 6.95 -3.82
CA ILE A 183 24.23 7.21 -2.45
C ILE A 183 24.78 5.94 -1.81
N GLY A 184 24.15 4.79 -2.04
CA GLY A 184 24.62 3.48 -1.59
C GLY A 184 25.98 3.11 -2.18
N ALA A 185 26.21 3.38 -3.45
CA ALA A 185 27.47 3.15 -4.15
C ALA A 185 28.61 4.05 -3.57
N LEU A 186 28.31 5.33 -3.32
CA LEU A 186 29.23 6.24 -2.65
C LEU A 186 29.56 5.79 -1.21
N ALA A 187 28.56 5.29 -0.49
CA ALA A 187 28.74 4.77 0.86
C ALA A 187 29.69 3.54 0.89
N VAL A 188 29.66 2.71 -0.15
CA VAL A 188 30.63 1.60 -0.31
C VAL A 188 32.03 2.15 -0.53
N HIS A 189 32.19 3.14 -1.42
CA HIS A 189 33.47 3.74 -1.73
C HIS A 189 34.14 4.39 -0.50
N TRP A 190 33.35 4.97 0.40
CA TRP A 190 33.85 5.59 1.64
C TRP A 190 33.84 4.67 2.87
N ASP A 191 33.62 3.37 2.70
CA ASP A 191 33.46 2.37 3.77
C ASP A 191 32.44 2.77 4.86
N LEU A 192 31.41 3.51 4.47
CA LEU A 192 30.31 3.96 5.34
C LEU A 192 29.09 3.03 5.28
N THR A 193 29.18 1.90 4.58
CA THR A 193 28.06 0.96 4.44
C THR A 193 28.24 -0.29 5.33
N SER A 194 27.17 -1.08 5.43
CA SER A 194 27.18 -2.44 5.98
C SER A 194 27.46 -3.47 4.88
N ARG A 195 27.85 -4.71 5.28
CA ARG A 195 27.97 -5.84 4.35
C ARG A 195 26.71 -6.12 3.52
N LEU A 196 25.55 -5.64 3.97
CA LEU A 196 24.26 -5.85 3.30
C LEU A 196 23.87 -4.70 2.36
N HIS A 197 24.72 -3.70 2.19
CA HIS A 197 24.44 -2.50 1.38
C HIS A 197 23.11 -1.82 1.74
N LEU A 198 22.80 -1.72 3.05
CA LEU A 198 21.53 -1.20 3.56
C LEU A 198 21.27 0.26 3.19
N VAL A 199 22.34 1.05 2.95
CA VAL A 199 22.25 2.45 2.52
C VAL A 199 21.49 2.58 1.21
N ALA A 200 21.65 1.63 0.29
CA ALA A 200 20.89 1.56 -0.94
C ALA A 200 19.50 0.94 -0.75
N LEU A 201 19.44 -0.18 0.00
CA LEU A 201 18.24 -1.01 0.10
C LEU A 201 17.12 -0.34 0.90
N CYS A 202 17.41 0.21 2.10
CA CYS A 202 16.37 0.68 3.00
C CYS A 202 15.55 1.86 2.43
N PRO A 203 16.15 2.90 1.81
CA PRO A 203 15.37 3.94 1.14
C PRO A 203 14.56 3.43 -0.06
N ALA A 204 15.08 2.44 -0.83
CA ALA A 204 14.35 1.85 -1.94
C ALA A 204 13.16 0.99 -1.49
N MET A 205 13.23 0.33 -0.34
CA MET A 205 12.14 -0.49 0.19
C MET A 205 10.87 0.31 0.53
N ILE A 206 10.99 1.61 0.81
CA ILE A 206 9.84 2.49 1.08
C ILE A 206 8.97 2.69 -0.18
N LEU A 207 9.56 2.50 -1.36
CA LEU A 207 8.89 2.74 -2.63
C LEU A 207 7.98 1.59 -3.08
N VAL A 208 8.04 0.44 -2.40
CA VAL A 208 7.32 -0.78 -2.78
C VAL A 208 5.80 -0.56 -2.75
N PRO A 209 5.07 -0.87 -3.84
CA PRO A 209 3.65 -0.58 -3.99
C PRO A 209 2.74 -1.63 -3.31
N GLY A 210 2.91 -1.84 -2.01
CA GLY A 210 2.25 -2.91 -1.28
C GLY A 210 0.73 -2.87 -1.26
N PRO A 211 0.07 -1.72 -1.04
CA PRO A 211 -1.40 -1.66 -1.10
C PRO A 211 -1.96 -2.05 -2.47
N ALA A 212 -1.24 -1.77 -3.57
CA ALA A 212 -1.65 -2.19 -4.91
C ALA A 212 -1.57 -3.71 -5.06
N ILE A 213 -0.51 -4.34 -4.52
CA ILE A 213 -0.35 -5.81 -4.50
C ILE A 213 -1.48 -6.43 -3.68
N LEU A 214 -1.72 -5.94 -2.47
CA LEU A 214 -2.75 -6.48 -1.57
C LEU A 214 -4.15 -6.32 -2.16
N ASN A 215 -4.52 -5.15 -2.68
CA ASN A 215 -5.79 -4.92 -3.36
C ASN A 215 -5.93 -5.79 -4.62
N GLY A 216 -4.85 -5.99 -5.38
CA GLY A 216 -4.84 -6.87 -6.55
C GLY A 216 -5.18 -8.32 -6.18
N LEU A 217 -4.55 -8.85 -5.14
CA LEU A 217 -4.83 -10.20 -4.64
C LEU A 217 -6.22 -10.31 -4.00
N MET A 218 -6.72 -9.27 -3.34
CA MET A 218 -8.09 -9.20 -2.84
C MET A 218 -9.11 -9.23 -3.99
N ASP A 219 -8.86 -8.52 -5.08
CA ASP A 219 -9.72 -8.54 -6.27
C ASP A 219 -9.70 -9.91 -6.96
N LEU A 220 -8.51 -10.53 -7.13
CA LEU A 220 -8.39 -11.89 -7.67
C LEU A 220 -9.15 -12.90 -6.80
N SER A 221 -8.96 -12.84 -5.49
CA SER A 221 -9.66 -13.73 -4.56
C SER A 221 -11.18 -13.53 -4.58
N ALA A 222 -11.68 -12.36 -5.06
CA ALA A 222 -13.08 -12.02 -5.24
C ALA A 222 -13.60 -12.28 -6.68
N THR A 223 -12.85 -13.05 -7.47
CA THR A 223 -13.15 -13.34 -8.90
C THR A 223 -13.23 -12.12 -9.82
N ARG A 224 -12.67 -10.97 -9.38
CA ARG A 224 -12.53 -9.75 -10.19
C ARG A 224 -11.19 -9.75 -10.93
N ALA A 225 -11.02 -10.73 -11.84
CA ALA A 225 -9.74 -11.01 -12.47
C ALA A 225 -9.16 -9.80 -13.22
N SER A 226 -9.98 -9.05 -13.97
CA SER A 226 -9.51 -7.89 -14.74
C SER A 226 -8.89 -6.80 -13.86
N MET A 227 -9.54 -6.43 -12.75
CA MET A 227 -9.00 -5.45 -11.81
C MET A 227 -7.79 -5.98 -11.04
N GLY A 228 -7.85 -7.23 -10.61
CA GLY A 228 -6.76 -7.86 -9.86
C GLY A 228 -5.48 -7.95 -10.68
N ILE A 229 -5.57 -8.43 -11.92
CA ILE A 229 -4.41 -8.52 -12.85
C ILE A 229 -3.88 -7.12 -13.17
N ALA A 230 -4.73 -6.15 -13.44
CA ALA A 230 -4.31 -4.77 -13.74
C ALA A 230 -3.55 -4.14 -12.56
N ARG A 231 -4.02 -4.32 -11.31
CA ARG A 231 -3.32 -3.85 -10.10
C ARG A 231 -1.96 -4.53 -9.91
N LEU A 232 -1.88 -5.84 -10.16
CA LEU A 232 -0.62 -6.57 -10.06
C LEU A 232 0.36 -6.17 -11.17
N ALA A 233 -0.12 -5.99 -12.41
CA ALA A 233 0.70 -5.49 -13.51
C ALA A 233 1.26 -4.10 -13.22
N TYR A 234 0.42 -3.19 -12.70
CA TYR A 234 0.86 -1.87 -12.24
C TYR A 234 1.93 -1.96 -11.14
N ALA A 235 1.70 -2.79 -10.12
CA ALA A 235 2.68 -3.00 -9.04
C ALA A 235 4.00 -3.57 -9.56
N SER A 236 3.95 -4.53 -10.50
CA SER A 236 5.13 -5.11 -11.14
C SER A 236 5.91 -4.08 -11.96
N THR A 237 5.22 -3.17 -12.68
CA THR A 237 5.86 -2.06 -13.39
C THR A 237 6.60 -1.13 -12.44
N LEU A 238 6.00 -0.78 -11.29
CA LEU A 238 6.67 0.04 -10.27
C LEU A 238 7.88 -0.68 -9.67
N LEU A 239 7.74 -1.98 -9.34
CA LEU A 239 8.87 -2.78 -8.83
C LEU A 239 10.01 -2.86 -9.85
N ALA A 240 9.71 -3.06 -11.12
CA ALA A 240 10.70 -3.07 -12.19
C ALA A 240 11.43 -1.72 -12.28
N ALA A 241 10.70 -0.60 -12.23
CA ALA A 241 11.29 0.74 -12.23
C ALA A 241 12.19 0.99 -11.00
N ILE A 242 11.77 0.53 -9.81
CA ILE A 242 12.56 0.63 -8.58
C ILE A 242 13.83 -0.22 -8.69
N CYS A 243 13.73 -1.47 -9.13
CA CYS A 243 14.89 -2.34 -9.32
C CYS A 243 15.88 -1.74 -10.33
N THR A 244 15.38 -1.32 -11.49
CA THR A 244 16.21 -0.71 -12.54
C THR A 244 16.90 0.56 -12.03
N GLY A 245 16.16 1.46 -11.40
CA GLY A 245 16.74 2.68 -10.82
C GLY A 245 17.82 2.37 -9.81
N LEU A 246 17.52 1.50 -8.82
CA LEU A 246 18.46 1.11 -7.78
C LEU A 246 19.76 0.52 -8.35
N LEU A 247 19.65 -0.42 -9.29
CA LEU A 247 20.79 -1.09 -9.89
C LEU A 247 21.62 -0.17 -10.78
N LEU A 248 20.97 0.73 -11.55
CA LEU A 248 21.67 1.77 -12.29
C LEU A 248 22.41 2.75 -11.36
N GLY A 249 21.84 3.10 -10.20
CA GLY A 249 22.51 3.91 -9.21
C GLY A 249 23.74 3.22 -8.63
N LEU A 250 23.64 1.94 -8.31
CA LEU A 250 24.75 1.12 -7.79
C LEU A 250 25.87 0.92 -8.82
N SER A 251 25.52 0.81 -10.11
CA SER A 251 26.49 0.57 -11.19
C SER A 251 27.45 1.75 -11.41
N LEU A 252 27.14 2.95 -10.90
CA LEU A 252 28.03 4.13 -11.00
C LEU A 252 29.43 3.89 -10.42
N ASN A 253 29.54 3.01 -9.40
CA ASN A 253 30.81 2.61 -8.78
C ASN A 253 31.02 1.09 -8.84
N HIS A 254 30.47 0.41 -9.84
CA HIS A 254 30.57 -1.04 -10.04
C HIS A 254 30.16 -1.88 -8.81
N VAL A 255 29.20 -1.37 -8.02
CA VAL A 255 28.73 -2.05 -6.81
C VAL A 255 27.58 -3.00 -7.17
N ALA A 256 27.71 -4.26 -6.75
CA ALA A 256 26.65 -5.25 -6.82
C ALA A 256 26.06 -5.54 -5.44
N LEU A 257 24.77 -5.89 -5.35
CA LEU A 257 24.18 -6.32 -4.09
C LEU A 257 24.65 -7.75 -3.75
N PRO A 258 25.10 -7.99 -2.51
CA PRO A 258 25.55 -9.32 -2.10
C PRO A 258 24.35 -10.27 -2.06
N LEU A 259 24.49 -11.47 -2.65
CA LEU A 259 23.42 -12.47 -2.72
C LEU A 259 23.33 -13.30 -1.42
N LEU A 260 24.43 -13.44 -0.69
CA LEU A 260 24.41 -14.16 0.59
C LEU A 260 23.99 -13.19 1.71
N PRO A 261 22.91 -13.49 2.43
CA PRO A 261 22.50 -12.68 3.57
C PRO A 261 23.46 -12.92 4.74
N GLY A 262 24.11 -11.86 5.22
CA GLY A 262 24.69 -11.88 6.55
C GLY A 262 23.56 -11.77 7.57
N ALA A 263 23.01 -12.89 8.01
CA ALA A 263 21.97 -12.88 9.03
C ALA A 263 22.56 -12.31 10.34
N ARG A 264 22.02 -11.18 10.80
CA ARG A 264 22.35 -10.60 12.10
C ARG A 264 21.10 -10.64 12.96
N ILE A 265 21.18 -11.34 14.08
CA ILE A 265 20.07 -11.39 15.04
C ILE A 265 20.05 -10.03 15.75
N VAL A 266 18.95 -9.30 15.55
CA VAL A 266 18.68 -8.05 16.24
C VAL A 266 17.91 -8.37 17.54
N PRO A 267 18.23 -7.74 18.68
CA PRO A 267 17.48 -7.93 19.91
C PRO A 267 16.00 -7.61 19.71
N LEU A 268 15.10 -8.47 20.26
CA LEU A 268 13.65 -8.41 20.07
C LEU A 268 13.07 -7.00 20.28
N TRP A 269 13.47 -6.31 21.35
CA TRP A 269 12.93 -4.99 21.67
C TRP A 269 13.27 -3.93 20.60
N LYS A 270 14.51 -3.97 20.04
CA LYS A 270 14.90 -3.07 18.94
C LYS A 270 14.11 -3.39 17.68
N ASP A 271 13.96 -4.66 17.38
CA ASP A 271 13.23 -5.17 16.23
C ASP A 271 11.76 -4.71 16.26
N VAL A 272 11.10 -4.92 17.41
CA VAL A 272 9.70 -4.55 17.65
C VAL A 272 9.47 -3.03 17.58
N LEU A 273 10.31 -2.23 18.27
CA LEU A 273 10.19 -0.77 18.23
C LEU A 273 10.39 -0.21 16.82
N SER A 274 11.34 -0.79 16.08
CA SER A 274 11.61 -0.38 14.71
C SER A 274 10.50 -0.77 13.74
N ALA A 275 9.84 -1.92 13.98
CA ALA A 275 8.63 -2.29 13.25
C ALA A 275 7.48 -1.29 13.50
N GLY A 276 7.32 -0.84 14.74
CA GLY A 276 6.36 0.23 15.08
C GLY A 276 6.65 1.54 14.36
N LEU A 277 7.93 1.94 14.32
CA LEU A 277 8.37 3.14 13.57
C LEU A 277 8.07 3.01 12.08
N ALA A 278 8.38 1.86 11.48
CA ALA A 278 8.07 1.59 10.08
C ALA A 278 6.56 1.63 9.82
N ALA A 279 5.75 0.97 10.65
CA ALA A 279 4.30 0.95 10.52
C ALA A 279 3.66 2.34 10.62
N GLY A 280 4.09 3.15 11.59
CA GLY A 280 3.64 4.54 11.74
C GLY A 280 4.04 5.42 10.56
N SER A 281 5.26 5.24 10.06
CA SER A 281 5.78 5.94 8.89
C SER A 281 4.94 5.65 7.64
N PHE A 282 4.62 4.39 7.36
CA PHE A 282 3.77 4.03 6.22
C PHE A 282 2.32 4.49 6.39
N GLY A 283 1.78 4.48 7.62
CA GLY A 283 0.50 5.11 7.89
C GLY A 283 0.47 6.59 7.50
N LEU A 284 1.53 7.35 7.84
CA LEU A 284 1.68 8.76 7.43
C LEU A 284 1.85 8.93 5.92
N LEU A 285 2.61 8.04 5.26
CA LEU A 285 2.77 8.04 3.79
C LEU A 285 1.44 7.86 3.07
N PHE A 286 0.54 7.07 3.64
CA PHE A 286 -0.82 6.85 3.11
C PHE A 286 -1.83 7.89 3.61
N SER A 287 -1.35 8.98 4.21
CA SER A 287 -2.19 10.05 4.76
C SER A 287 -3.27 9.53 5.72
N MET A 288 -2.92 8.59 6.58
CA MET A 288 -3.81 8.07 7.61
C MET A 288 -4.11 9.14 8.66
N PRO A 289 -5.35 9.26 9.15
CA PRO A 289 -5.66 10.13 10.28
C PRO A 289 -4.79 9.81 11.50
N LEU A 290 -4.18 10.82 12.13
CA LEU A 290 -3.22 10.63 13.23
C LEU A 290 -3.74 9.75 14.36
N ARG A 291 -5.04 9.88 14.69
CA ARG A 291 -5.69 9.06 15.72
C ARG A 291 -5.77 7.58 15.36
N ALA A 292 -5.74 7.25 14.08
CA ALA A 292 -5.80 5.88 13.60
C ALA A 292 -4.43 5.21 13.54
N LEU A 293 -3.32 5.97 13.58
CA LEU A 293 -1.96 5.44 13.51
C LEU A 293 -1.61 4.47 14.64
N VAL A 294 -2.24 4.62 15.80
CA VAL A 294 -2.03 3.70 16.93
C VAL A 294 -2.26 2.23 16.54
N TRP A 295 -3.22 1.97 15.65
CA TRP A 295 -3.58 0.61 15.26
C TRP A 295 -2.50 -0.09 14.44
N PRO A 296 -2.03 0.43 13.29
CA PRO A 296 -0.95 -0.24 12.55
C PRO A 296 0.36 -0.25 13.33
N VAL A 297 0.63 0.73 14.19
CA VAL A 297 1.83 0.74 15.05
C VAL A 297 1.78 -0.40 16.06
N CYS A 298 0.75 -0.49 16.91
CA CYS A 298 0.65 -1.53 17.93
C CYS A 298 0.52 -2.93 17.33
N VAL A 299 -0.32 -3.07 16.29
CA VAL A 299 -0.52 -4.37 15.62
C VAL A 299 0.75 -4.77 14.86
N GLY A 300 1.44 -3.82 14.22
CA GLY A 300 2.70 -4.07 13.54
C GLY A 300 3.80 -4.52 14.50
N MET A 301 3.92 -3.87 15.65
CA MET A 301 4.84 -4.30 16.72
C MET A 301 4.54 -5.72 17.19
N ALA A 302 3.28 -6.03 17.47
CA ALA A 302 2.86 -7.36 17.92
C ALA A 302 3.07 -8.44 16.84
N ALA A 303 2.69 -8.15 15.59
CA ALA A 303 2.89 -9.06 14.46
C ALA A 303 4.39 -9.33 14.21
N HIS A 304 5.22 -8.30 14.31
CA HIS A 304 6.66 -8.45 14.11
C HIS A 304 7.31 -9.24 15.26
N ALA A 305 6.87 -9.03 16.50
CA ALA A 305 7.28 -9.86 17.64
C ALA A 305 6.91 -11.32 17.44
N LEU A 306 5.68 -11.60 16.98
CA LEU A 306 5.24 -12.96 16.65
C LEU A 306 6.09 -13.58 15.54
N ASN A 307 6.37 -12.83 14.45
CA ASN A 307 7.24 -13.28 13.38
C ASN A 307 8.66 -13.59 13.86
N TRP A 308 9.20 -12.77 14.77
CA TRP A 308 10.51 -13.01 15.38
C TRP A 308 10.50 -14.30 16.23
N LEU A 309 9.50 -14.47 17.11
CA LEU A 309 9.35 -15.65 17.95
C LEU A 309 9.20 -16.93 17.10
N CYS A 310 8.36 -16.88 16.06
CA CYS A 310 8.17 -18.02 15.15
C CYS A 310 9.48 -18.48 14.50
N LYS A 311 10.36 -17.55 14.16
CA LYS A 311 11.68 -17.86 13.57
C LYS A 311 12.70 -18.29 14.61
N ALA A 312 12.76 -17.59 15.75
CA ALA A 312 13.81 -17.80 16.74
C ALA A 312 13.57 -19.06 17.61
N GLU A 313 12.32 -19.28 18.04
CA GLU A 313 11.99 -20.35 18.98
C GLU A 313 11.44 -21.61 18.27
N PHE A 314 10.67 -21.41 17.17
CA PHE A 314 10.03 -22.53 16.48
C PHE A 314 10.73 -22.94 15.18
N GLY A 315 11.76 -22.21 14.74
CA GLY A 315 12.53 -22.53 13.55
C GLY A 315 11.71 -22.47 12.24
N LEU A 316 10.60 -21.75 12.23
CA LEU A 316 9.75 -21.62 11.03
C LEU A 316 10.46 -20.86 9.91
N SER A 317 10.15 -21.24 8.66
CA SER A 317 10.62 -20.52 7.49
C SER A 317 10.14 -19.05 7.49
N PRO A 318 10.85 -18.15 6.80
CA PRO A 318 10.44 -16.73 6.73
C PRO A 318 9.01 -16.53 6.21
N GLY A 319 8.55 -17.37 5.27
CA GLY A 319 7.19 -17.32 4.74
C GLY A 319 6.14 -17.75 5.76
N GLU A 320 6.36 -18.86 6.46
CA GLU A 320 5.43 -19.36 7.48
C GLU A 320 5.29 -18.37 8.64
N ALA A 321 6.42 -17.89 9.17
CA ALA A 321 6.44 -16.91 10.26
C ALA A 321 5.70 -15.61 9.87
N ALA A 322 5.97 -15.09 8.66
CA ALA A 322 5.31 -13.90 8.15
C ALA A 322 3.80 -14.13 7.94
N GLY A 323 3.41 -15.31 7.45
CA GLY A 323 2.01 -15.68 7.25
C GLY A 323 1.22 -15.71 8.56
N LEU A 324 1.74 -16.38 9.61
CA LEU A 324 1.11 -16.42 10.93
C LEU A 324 0.97 -15.03 11.55
N ALA A 325 2.03 -14.21 11.44
CA ALA A 325 2.01 -12.83 11.91
C ALA A 325 0.96 -11.99 11.16
N ALA A 326 0.82 -12.20 9.86
CA ALA A 326 -0.17 -11.51 9.04
C ALA A 326 -1.61 -11.94 9.36
N VAL A 327 -1.85 -13.23 9.66
CA VAL A 327 -3.16 -13.71 10.15
C VAL A 327 -3.54 -13.02 11.46
N ALA A 328 -2.62 -12.95 12.41
CA ALA A 328 -2.86 -12.27 13.69
C ALA A 328 -3.16 -10.77 13.47
N ALA A 329 -2.38 -10.09 12.61
CA ALA A 329 -2.62 -8.70 12.25
C ALA A 329 -3.99 -8.52 11.55
N GLY A 330 -4.35 -9.39 10.63
CA GLY A 330 -5.62 -9.35 9.89
C GLY A 330 -6.84 -9.50 10.78
N LEU A 331 -6.79 -10.42 11.78
CA LEU A 331 -7.86 -10.63 12.76
C LEU A 331 -8.18 -9.36 13.56
N VAL A 332 -7.15 -8.59 13.92
CA VAL A 332 -7.33 -7.33 14.65
C VAL A 332 -7.71 -6.18 13.71
N LEU A 333 -7.04 -6.06 12.57
CA LEU A 333 -7.21 -4.90 11.69
C LEU A 333 -8.46 -4.95 10.82
N ALA A 334 -9.04 -6.13 10.53
CA ALA A 334 -10.27 -6.19 9.74
C ALA A 334 -11.45 -5.49 10.43
N PRO A 335 -11.78 -5.77 11.72
CA PRO A 335 -12.82 -5.02 12.42
C PRO A 335 -12.46 -3.56 12.66
N VAL A 336 -11.18 -3.23 12.87
CA VAL A 336 -10.72 -1.84 13.06
C VAL A 336 -10.92 -1.03 11.78
N ALA A 337 -10.49 -1.55 10.63
CA ALA A 337 -10.65 -0.89 9.33
C ALA A 337 -12.14 -0.63 9.03
N HIS A 338 -13.01 -1.61 9.31
CA HIS A 338 -14.46 -1.48 9.14
C HIS A 338 -15.07 -0.39 10.04
N ARG A 339 -14.65 -0.32 11.33
CA ARG A 339 -15.17 0.69 12.28
C ARG A 339 -14.68 2.11 12.00
N LEU A 340 -13.47 2.24 11.48
CA LEU A 340 -12.84 3.53 11.21
C LEU A 340 -13.02 4.01 9.77
N ASP A 341 -13.74 3.23 8.94
CA ASP A 341 -13.94 3.53 7.51
C ASP A 341 -12.63 3.68 6.72
N LEU A 342 -11.61 2.89 7.07
CA LEU A 342 -10.30 2.96 6.45
C LEU A 342 -10.10 1.85 5.40
N PRO A 343 -9.38 2.14 4.29
CA PRO A 343 -9.00 1.10 3.34
C PRO A 343 -8.16 0.02 4.00
N PHE A 344 -8.69 -1.22 4.03
CA PHE A 344 -7.99 -2.34 4.69
C PHE A 344 -6.60 -2.58 4.12
N ALA A 345 -6.42 -2.47 2.80
CA ALA A 345 -5.12 -2.64 2.17
C ALA A 345 -4.08 -1.64 2.68
N GLY A 346 -4.48 -0.40 2.98
CA GLY A 346 -3.58 0.62 3.51
C GLY A 346 -3.16 0.35 4.94
N ILE A 347 -4.12 0.10 5.84
CA ILE A 347 -3.83 -0.14 7.27
C ILE A 347 -3.16 -1.52 7.48
N GLY A 348 -3.60 -2.55 6.76
CA GLY A 348 -3.01 -3.89 6.83
C GLY A 348 -1.57 -3.90 6.33
N PHE A 349 -1.32 -3.29 5.17
CA PHE A 349 0.04 -3.18 4.65
C PHE A 349 0.96 -2.38 5.58
N ALA A 350 0.51 -1.25 6.12
CA ALA A 350 1.30 -0.46 7.06
C ALA A 350 1.74 -1.27 8.28
N ALA A 351 0.88 -2.14 8.81
CA ALA A 351 1.20 -2.99 9.95
C ALA A 351 2.23 -4.09 9.62
N VAL A 352 2.19 -4.66 8.41
CA VAL A 352 3.09 -5.78 8.05
C VAL A 352 4.29 -5.33 7.23
N VAL A 353 4.46 -4.04 6.99
CA VAL A 353 5.48 -3.49 6.08
C VAL A 353 6.91 -3.91 6.43
N SER A 354 7.21 -4.05 7.70
CA SER A 354 8.51 -4.48 8.20
C SER A 354 8.90 -5.92 7.83
N MET A 355 7.93 -6.75 7.45
CA MET A 355 8.12 -8.14 7.04
C MET A 355 8.17 -8.34 5.51
N ILE A 356 8.01 -7.27 4.73
CA ILE A 356 7.96 -7.36 3.27
C ILE A 356 9.31 -7.74 2.69
N PRO A 357 9.34 -8.65 1.70
CA PRO A 357 10.57 -9.21 1.15
C PRO A 357 11.27 -8.29 0.13
N GLY A 358 11.25 -6.96 0.34
CA GLY A 358 11.83 -5.99 -0.60
C GLY A 358 13.31 -6.24 -0.87
N SER A 359 14.09 -6.56 0.17
CA SER A 359 15.49 -6.88 0.02
C SER A 359 15.73 -8.12 -0.86
N SER A 360 14.88 -9.14 -0.76
CA SER A 360 14.97 -10.35 -1.58
C SER A 360 14.66 -10.06 -3.05
N VAL A 361 13.67 -9.20 -3.33
CA VAL A 361 13.34 -8.76 -4.70
C VAL A 361 14.54 -8.04 -5.34
N PHE A 362 15.16 -7.09 -4.61
CA PHE A 362 16.31 -6.34 -5.14
C PHE A 362 17.55 -7.21 -5.33
N ARG A 363 17.78 -8.18 -4.45
CA ARG A 363 18.87 -9.15 -4.59
C ARG A 363 18.64 -10.09 -5.76
N MET A 364 17.43 -10.59 -5.96
CA MET A 364 17.08 -11.36 -7.15
C MET A 364 17.38 -10.55 -8.42
N ALA A 365 16.94 -9.30 -8.49
CA ALA A 365 17.22 -8.43 -9.64
C ALA A 365 18.72 -8.18 -9.85
N SER A 366 19.48 -7.97 -8.76
CA SER A 366 20.96 -7.85 -8.82
C SER A 366 21.63 -9.14 -9.30
N GLY A 367 21.17 -10.29 -8.81
CA GLY A 367 21.70 -11.60 -9.20
C GLY A 367 21.50 -11.89 -10.69
N LEU A 368 20.35 -11.53 -11.26
CA LEU A 368 20.10 -11.64 -12.70
C LEU A 368 21.11 -10.85 -13.53
N LEU A 369 21.52 -9.66 -13.08
CA LEU A 369 22.57 -8.88 -13.76
C LEU A 369 23.97 -9.48 -13.55
N GLN A 370 24.26 -10.01 -12.35
CA GLN A 370 25.55 -10.63 -12.06
C GLN A 370 25.81 -11.87 -12.92
N LEU A 371 24.75 -12.62 -13.27
CA LEU A 371 24.84 -13.79 -14.17
C LEU A 371 25.35 -13.45 -15.59
N GLN A 372 25.30 -12.17 -16.00
CA GLN A 372 25.80 -11.72 -17.29
C GLN A 372 27.29 -11.37 -17.26
N GLN A 373 27.92 -11.37 -16.08
CA GLN A 373 29.35 -11.03 -15.93
C GLN A 373 30.21 -12.28 -16.16
N PRO A 374 31.26 -12.19 -16.99
CA PRO A 374 32.06 -13.35 -17.38
C PRO A 374 32.84 -14.00 -16.24
N ASP A 375 33.18 -13.22 -15.19
CA ASP A 375 34.01 -13.66 -14.05
C ASP A 375 33.18 -14.24 -12.90
N VAL A 376 31.86 -14.38 -13.05
CA VAL A 376 30.95 -14.85 -12.00
C VAL A 376 30.70 -16.34 -12.16
N ASP A 377 30.83 -17.10 -11.07
CA ASP A 377 30.43 -18.50 -11.04
C ASP A 377 28.89 -18.61 -11.22
N ALA A 378 28.48 -19.04 -12.42
CA ALA A 378 27.09 -18.98 -12.86
C ALA A 378 26.15 -19.84 -12.01
N LEU A 379 26.57 -21.05 -11.59
CA LEU A 379 25.66 -21.98 -10.90
C LEU A 379 25.32 -21.52 -9.48
N PRO A 380 26.26 -21.19 -8.59
CA PRO A 380 25.96 -20.64 -7.27
C PRO A 380 25.16 -19.33 -7.35
N THR A 381 25.49 -18.46 -8.28
CA THR A 381 24.78 -17.20 -8.50
C THR A 381 23.34 -17.43 -8.94
N LEU A 382 23.10 -18.37 -9.82
CA LEU A 382 21.76 -18.75 -10.27
C LEU A 382 20.92 -19.31 -9.10
N VAL A 383 21.49 -20.25 -8.34
CA VAL A 383 20.82 -20.83 -7.17
C VAL A 383 20.46 -19.76 -6.14
N ALA A 384 21.39 -18.87 -5.81
CA ALA A 384 21.14 -17.77 -4.87
C ALA A 384 20.06 -16.80 -5.41
N THR A 385 20.11 -16.45 -6.69
CA THR A 385 19.13 -15.58 -7.36
C THR A 385 17.74 -16.17 -7.31
N LEU A 386 17.58 -17.45 -7.68
CA LEU A 386 16.29 -18.15 -7.62
C LEU A 386 15.80 -18.30 -6.18
N SER A 387 16.67 -18.59 -5.22
CA SER A 387 16.33 -18.66 -3.80
C SER A 387 15.73 -17.34 -3.29
N HIS A 388 16.33 -16.19 -3.66
CA HIS A 388 15.77 -14.88 -3.33
C HIS A 388 14.40 -14.64 -3.98
N GLY A 389 14.21 -15.05 -5.23
CA GLY A 389 12.94 -14.95 -5.94
C GLY A 389 11.84 -15.79 -5.27
N VAL A 390 12.14 -17.06 -4.97
CA VAL A 390 11.20 -17.97 -4.28
C VAL A 390 10.85 -17.44 -2.89
N THR A 391 11.85 -17.01 -2.12
CA THR A 391 11.63 -16.41 -0.78
C THR A 391 10.74 -15.17 -0.86
N ALA A 392 10.99 -14.28 -1.84
CA ALA A 392 10.17 -13.09 -2.03
C ALA A 392 8.72 -13.44 -2.36
N ALA A 393 8.50 -14.40 -3.25
CA ALA A 393 7.16 -14.85 -3.63
C ALA A 393 6.43 -15.51 -2.45
N GLN A 394 7.09 -16.40 -1.71
CA GLN A 394 6.53 -17.06 -0.54
C GLN A 394 6.09 -16.07 0.53
N ILE A 395 6.97 -15.14 0.92
CA ILE A 395 6.64 -14.13 1.93
C ILE A 395 5.50 -13.22 1.45
N ALA A 396 5.54 -12.75 0.20
CA ALA A 396 4.50 -11.88 -0.35
C ALA A 396 3.13 -12.56 -0.38
N LEU A 397 3.08 -13.83 -0.79
CA LEU A 397 1.85 -14.63 -0.79
C LEU A 397 1.37 -14.91 0.64
N ALA A 398 2.26 -15.31 1.55
CA ALA A 398 1.93 -15.61 2.93
C ALA A 398 1.38 -14.37 3.67
N LEU A 399 2.02 -13.20 3.52
CA LEU A 399 1.54 -11.93 4.08
C LEU A 399 0.17 -11.56 3.51
N SER A 400 0.01 -11.68 2.21
CA SER A 400 -1.23 -11.30 1.55
C SER A 400 -2.38 -12.21 1.93
N LEU A 401 -2.20 -13.53 1.87
CA LEU A 401 -3.23 -14.50 2.28
C LEU A 401 -3.54 -14.38 3.79
N GLY A 402 -2.51 -14.19 4.60
CA GLY A 402 -2.65 -13.98 6.04
C GLY A 402 -3.50 -12.76 6.40
N LEU A 403 -3.45 -11.69 5.61
CA LEU A 403 -4.32 -10.53 5.79
C LEU A 403 -5.71 -10.73 5.16
N ILE A 404 -5.78 -11.33 3.96
CA ILE A 404 -7.02 -11.47 3.18
C ILE A 404 -8.02 -12.43 3.85
N ILE A 405 -7.55 -13.56 4.37
CA ILE A 405 -8.43 -14.57 4.96
C ILE A 405 -9.22 -13.99 6.14
N PRO A 406 -8.61 -13.40 7.19
CA PRO A 406 -9.36 -12.78 8.28
C PRO A 406 -10.29 -11.65 7.83
N LYS A 407 -9.85 -10.84 6.85
CA LYS A 407 -10.69 -9.76 6.30
C LYS A 407 -11.97 -10.32 5.67
N ARG A 408 -11.87 -11.36 4.85
CA ARG A 408 -13.04 -12.01 4.23
C ARG A 408 -13.96 -12.64 5.25
N MET A 409 -13.41 -13.35 6.23
CA MET A 409 -14.20 -13.93 7.32
C MET A 409 -14.99 -12.85 8.07
N HIS A 410 -14.34 -11.72 8.35
CA HIS A 410 -15.00 -10.57 8.98
C HIS A 410 -16.13 -9.99 8.10
N ASP A 411 -15.88 -9.78 6.81
CA ASP A 411 -16.86 -9.22 5.87
C ASP A 411 -18.09 -10.13 5.73
N GLU A 412 -17.88 -11.44 5.63
CA GLU A 412 -18.97 -12.41 5.57
C GLU A 412 -19.79 -12.43 6.88
N TRP A 413 -19.13 -12.34 8.03
CA TRP A 413 -19.79 -12.28 9.31
C TRP A 413 -20.65 -11.01 9.47
N VAL A 414 -20.13 -9.84 9.08
CA VAL A 414 -20.87 -8.58 9.07
C VAL A 414 -22.07 -8.68 8.13
N GLY A 415 -21.86 -9.15 6.91
CA GLY A 415 -22.94 -9.31 5.92
C GLY A 415 -24.06 -10.26 6.36
N ARG A 416 -23.72 -11.36 7.07
CA ARG A 416 -24.73 -12.27 7.66
C ARG A 416 -25.55 -11.58 8.76
N ARG A 417 -24.89 -10.82 9.64
CA ARG A 417 -25.58 -10.08 10.72
C ARG A 417 -26.56 -9.04 10.17
N GLU A 418 -26.17 -8.31 9.12
CA GLU A 418 -27.03 -7.30 8.51
C GLU A 418 -28.24 -7.92 7.82
N ARG A 419 -28.07 -9.07 7.14
CA ARG A 419 -29.21 -9.82 6.55
C ARG A 419 -30.18 -10.30 7.62
N LEU A 420 -29.69 -10.87 8.73
CA LEU A 420 -30.54 -11.32 9.82
C LEU A 420 -31.34 -10.17 10.45
N LYS A 421 -30.73 -8.99 10.63
CA LYS A 421 -31.44 -7.81 11.13
C LYS A 421 -32.54 -7.32 10.17
N ARG A 422 -32.32 -7.39 8.84
CA ARG A 422 -33.34 -7.03 7.84
C ARG A 422 -34.49 -8.05 7.78
N MET A 423 -34.25 -9.29 8.14
CA MET A 423 -35.30 -10.33 8.19
C MET A 423 -36.12 -10.29 9.49
N SER A 424 -35.61 -9.67 10.53
CA SER A 424 -36.26 -9.52 11.83
C SER A 424 -36.98 -8.17 12.04
N ALA A 425 -36.80 -7.21 11.10
CA ALA A 425 -37.47 -5.92 11.04
C ALA A 425 -38.59 -5.94 9.99
#